data_64250c7130e7a4120b5213c510e62dc0
#
_entry.id   64250c7130e7a4120b5213c510e62dc0
#
_cell.length_a   1.000
_cell.length_b   1.000
_cell.length_c   1.000
_cell.angle_alpha   90.00
_cell.angle_beta   90.00
_cell.angle_gamma   90.00
#
_symmetry.space_group_name_H-M   'P 1'
#
loop_
_entity.id
_entity.type
_entity.pdbx_description
1 polymer ?
#
loop_
_entity_poly.entity_id
_entity_poly.type
_entity_poly.pdbx_seq_one_letter_code
_entity_poly.pdbx_strand_id
1 'polypeptide(L)'
;MATSFYSSSFKRIKVSGGVVFLSLLTFFNTFAQNNILVFQSDFGLKDGAVSAMKGVAMGVSPDLKLFDITHEIPAYNIWEAAYRLVQTAPYWPTGTVFVSVCDPGVGTERKSVVLLTKSGHYFVTPDNGTLTLIAEQLGIREVREIDEVRNRRRNSNESYTFHGRDVYAFTGARLASKTITYEQIGQKLPNQVVSIPYQKPSFAQGRVQGTIPILDIQYGNVWTDIDKKLFNQLEIKMGDAIQVQVFNGNDKIYEGTVKYVNTFGEVKEGVDVGYFNSLLNFSLGVNMNSFSAKYKVFSGSTWHIILSK
;
A
#
# COMPACT_ATOMS: atom_id res chain seq x y z
N MET A 1 -56.29 -39.03 50.15
CA MET A 1 -55.56 -38.09 49.28
C MET A 1 -54.29 -37.67 50.02
N ALA A 2 -53.17 -38.22 49.65
CA ALA A 2 -51.91 -38.13 50.40
C ALA A 2 -51.03 -37.06 49.78
N THR A 3 -50.55 -36.11 50.58
CA THR A 3 -49.50 -35.12 50.23
C THR A 3 -48.22 -35.51 50.95
N SER A 4 -47.23 -35.89 50.18
CA SER A 4 -45.88 -36.25 50.63
C SER A 4 -45.00 -34.99 50.76
N PHE A 5 -44.44 -34.82 51.96
CA PHE A 5 -43.39 -33.85 52.25
C PHE A 5 -42.04 -34.44 51.89
N TYR A 6 -41.29 -33.76 50.99
CA TYR A 6 -39.85 -34.02 50.75
C TYR A 6 -39.02 -33.12 51.62
N SER A 7 -38.27 -33.69 52.54
CA SER A 7 -37.24 -33.07 53.35
C SER A 7 -35.91 -33.00 52.52
N SER A 8 -35.39 -31.81 52.21
CA SER A 8 -34.09 -31.66 51.60
C SER A 8 -33.00 -31.44 52.65
N SER A 9 -32.09 -32.42 52.70
CA SER A 9 -30.93 -32.44 53.59
C SER A 9 -29.81 -31.62 52.95
N PHE A 10 -29.44 -30.45 53.50
CA PHE A 10 -28.28 -29.66 53.08
C PHE A 10 -27.00 -30.31 53.61
N LYS A 11 -26.20 -30.94 52.72
CA LYS A 11 -24.81 -31.30 53.02
C LYS A 11 -23.89 -30.09 52.84
N ARG A 12 -23.24 -29.66 53.93
CA ARG A 12 -22.16 -28.68 53.89
C ARG A 12 -20.95 -29.28 53.15
N ILE A 13 -20.58 -28.71 52.02
CA ILE A 13 -19.33 -29.02 51.32
C ILE A 13 -18.25 -28.13 51.91
N LYS A 14 -17.23 -28.75 52.52
CA LYS A 14 -15.98 -28.06 52.91
C LYS A 14 -15.22 -27.75 51.64
N VAL A 15 -15.04 -26.47 51.32
CA VAL A 15 -14.12 -26.00 50.25
C VAL A 15 -12.71 -25.95 50.84
N SER A 16 -11.90 -26.94 50.48
CA SER A 16 -10.43 -26.89 50.67
C SER A 16 -9.86 -25.91 49.67
N GLY A 17 -8.94 -25.04 50.14
CA GLY A 17 -8.34 -23.99 49.33
C GLY A 17 -7.64 -24.51 48.09
N GLY A 18 -8.26 -24.31 46.94
CA GLY A 18 -7.67 -24.49 45.64
C GLY A 18 -7.18 -23.15 45.10
N VAL A 19 -5.90 -23.10 44.81
CA VAL A 19 -5.27 -21.96 44.09
C VAL A 19 -5.88 -21.94 42.69
N VAL A 20 -6.73 -20.92 42.41
CA VAL A 20 -7.24 -20.70 41.06
C VAL A 20 -6.10 -20.08 40.24
N PHE A 21 -5.47 -20.87 39.38
CA PHE A 21 -4.60 -20.37 38.33
C PHE A 21 -5.47 -19.64 37.30
N LEU A 22 -5.51 -18.32 37.39
CA LEU A 22 -6.10 -17.47 36.37
C LEU A 22 -5.12 -17.45 35.17
N SER A 23 -5.31 -18.37 34.21
CA SER A 23 -4.57 -18.33 32.96
C SER A 23 -5.05 -17.11 32.19
N LEU A 24 -4.20 -16.07 32.12
CA LEU A 24 -4.36 -14.93 31.22
C LEU A 24 -4.26 -15.47 29.79
N LEU A 25 -5.40 -15.77 29.16
CA LEU A 25 -5.47 -16.00 27.71
C LEU A 25 -5.21 -14.68 27.00
N THR A 26 -3.95 -14.43 26.65
CA THR A 26 -3.60 -13.35 25.72
C THR A 26 -4.18 -13.72 24.36
N PHE A 27 -5.31 -13.12 24.00
CA PHE A 27 -5.84 -13.18 22.64
C PHE A 27 -4.85 -12.44 21.71
N PHE A 28 -3.94 -13.17 21.09
CA PHE A 28 -3.26 -12.68 19.93
C PHE A 28 -4.32 -12.56 18.82
N ASN A 29 -4.68 -11.33 18.44
CA ASN A 29 -5.46 -11.11 17.25
C ASN A 29 -4.60 -11.54 16.04
N THR A 30 -4.72 -12.80 15.65
CA THR A 30 -4.19 -13.30 14.39
C THR A 30 -5.17 -12.86 13.31
N PHE A 31 -4.78 -11.92 12.46
CA PHE A 31 -5.55 -11.63 11.25
C PHE A 31 -5.52 -12.88 10.37
N ALA A 32 -6.69 -13.43 10.08
CA ALA A 32 -6.79 -14.58 9.20
C ALA A 32 -6.68 -14.12 7.75
N GLN A 33 -5.79 -14.73 6.97
CA GLN A 33 -5.74 -14.57 5.51
C GLN A 33 -7.09 -15.01 4.90
N ASN A 34 -7.48 -14.42 3.78
CA ASN A 34 -8.80 -14.57 3.17
C ASN A 34 -8.79 -15.21 1.78
N ASN A 35 -7.73 -15.93 1.40
CA ASN A 35 -7.47 -16.53 0.08
C ASN A 35 -7.39 -15.52 -1.09
N ILE A 36 -7.29 -14.23 -0.79
CA ILE A 36 -7.13 -13.17 -1.78
C ILE A 36 -5.65 -12.90 -2.00
N LEU A 37 -5.22 -12.96 -3.24
CA LEU A 37 -3.86 -12.67 -3.67
C LEU A 37 -3.90 -11.62 -4.78
N VAL A 38 -3.29 -10.47 -4.51
CA VAL A 38 -3.32 -9.30 -5.40
C VAL A 38 -1.92 -9.03 -5.92
N PHE A 39 -1.77 -8.90 -7.23
CA PHE A 39 -0.48 -8.69 -7.87
C PHE A 39 -0.31 -7.28 -8.40
N GLN A 40 0.93 -6.79 -8.38
CA GLN A 40 1.40 -5.69 -9.22
C GLN A 40 2.83 -5.91 -9.65
N SER A 41 3.22 -5.35 -10.80
CA SER A 41 4.60 -5.36 -11.28
C SER A 41 4.86 -4.29 -12.34
N ASP A 42 6.15 -4.16 -12.71
CA ASP A 42 6.61 -3.39 -13.85
C ASP A 42 6.85 -4.26 -15.11
N PHE A 43 6.25 -5.45 -15.17
CA PHE A 43 6.48 -6.42 -16.26
C PHE A 43 5.68 -6.12 -17.54
N GLY A 44 4.60 -5.32 -17.43
CA GLY A 44 3.62 -5.16 -18.49
C GLY A 44 2.81 -6.42 -18.74
N LEU A 45 1.96 -6.38 -19.78
CA LEU A 45 1.12 -7.51 -20.22
C LEU A 45 1.49 -8.04 -21.60
N LYS A 46 2.63 -7.60 -22.16
CA LYS A 46 3.03 -7.97 -23.53
C LYS A 46 3.62 -9.37 -23.63
N ASP A 47 4.13 -9.92 -22.53
CA ASP A 47 4.70 -11.26 -22.49
C ASP A 47 4.04 -12.15 -21.41
N GLY A 48 4.61 -13.33 -21.18
CA GLY A 48 4.05 -14.33 -20.27
C GLY A 48 4.42 -14.18 -18.80
N ALA A 49 5.16 -13.14 -18.36
CA ALA A 49 5.69 -13.03 -17.00
C ALA A 49 4.57 -13.02 -15.95
N VAL A 50 3.56 -12.16 -16.14
CA VAL A 50 2.40 -12.06 -15.23
C VAL A 50 1.61 -13.37 -15.22
N SER A 51 1.36 -13.96 -16.38
CA SER A 51 0.68 -15.25 -16.50
C SER A 51 1.43 -16.36 -15.77
N ALA A 52 2.78 -16.39 -15.85
CA ALA A 52 3.61 -17.35 -15.15
C ALA A 52 3.52 -17.19 -13.61
N MET A 53 3.49 -15.96 -13.08
CA MET A 53 3.26 -15.71 -11.64
C MET A 53 1.90 -16.25 -11.19
N LYS A 54 0.85 -15.97 -11.95
CA LYS A 54 -0.50 -16.48 -11.67
C LYS A 54 -0.58 -18.00 -11.77
N GLY A 55 0.07 -18.60 -12.78
CA GLY A 55 0.17 -20.04 -12.92
C GLY A 55 0.84 -20.72 -11.73
N VAL A 56 1.92 -20.13 -11.19
CA VAL A 56 2.56 -20.60 -9.94
C VAL A 56 1.59 -20.52 -8.77
N ALA A 57 0.86 -19.43 -8.64
CA ALA A 57 -0.12 -19.27 -7.56
C ALA A 57 -1.25 -20.32 -7.64
N MET A 58 -1.79 -20.56 -8.83
CA MET A 58 -2.80 -21.60 -9.08
C MET A 58 -2.26 -23.01 -8.82
N GLY A 59 -0.97 -23.25 -9.09
CA GLY A 59 -0.29 -24.51 -8.77
C GLY A 59 -0.09 -24.74 -7.26
N VAL A 60 -0.10 -23.70 -6.45
CA VAL A 60 -0.10 -23.80 -4.98
C VAL A 60 -1.50 -24.13 -4.46
N SER A 61 -2.52 -23.42 -4.90
CA SER A 61 -3.91 -23.68 -4.55
C SER A 61 -4.86 -23.14 -5.62
N PRO A 62 -5.75 -23.96 -6.19
CA PRO A 62 -6.76 -23.53 -7.14
C PRO A 62 -7.87 -22.69 -6.52
N ASP A 63 -7.98 -22.64 -5.16
CA ASP A 63 -8.99 -21.88 -4.44
C ASP A 63 -8.59 -20.41 -4.20
N LEU A 64 -7.41 -20.00 -4.67
CA LEU A 64 -6.95 -18.62 -4.58
C LEU A 64 -7.76 -17.72 -5.52
N LYS A 65 -8.14 -16.57 -4.99
CA LYS A 65 -8.78 -15.49 -5.74
C LYS A 65 -7.69 -14.52 -6.17
N LEU A 66 -7.33 -14.54 -7.45
CA LEU A 66 -6.24 -13.75 -8.01
C LEU A 66 -6.77 -12.45 -8.62
N PHE A 67 -6.15 -11.34 -8.23
CA PHE A 67 -6.47 -10.00 -8.71
C PHE A 67 -5.19 -9.24 -9.05
N ASP A 68 -5.33 -8.14 -9.78
CA ASP A 68 -4.23 -7.24 -10.10
C ASP A 68 -4.55 -5.83 -9.63
N ILE A 69 -3.52 -5.11 -9.18
CA ILE A 69 -3.54 -3.66 -9.10
C ILE A 69 -3.23 -3.11 -10.51
N THR A 70 -2.03 -3.37 -10.98
CA THR A 70 -1.54 -3.04 -12.32
C THR A 70 -0.25 -3.79 -12.61
N HIS A 71 0.04 -4.00 -13.88
CA HIS A 71 1.33 -4.50 -14.36
C HIS A 71 2.03 -3.49 -15.27
N GLU A 72 1.47 -2.28 -15.40
CA GLU A 72 1.97 -1.19 -16.23
C GLU A 72 2.74 -0.12 -15.44
N ILE A 73 3.34 -0.50 -14.29
CA ILE A 73 4.31 0.36 -13.61
C ILE A 73 5.48 0.56 -14.57
N PRO A 74 5.95 1.81 -14.80
CA PRO A 74 7.12 2.03 -15.64
C PRO A 74 8.31 1.23 -15.12
N ALA A 75 9.08 0.61 -16.04
CA ALA A 75 10.18 -0.25 -15.70
C ALA A 75 11.11 0.41 -14.66
N TYR A 76 11.40 -0.32 -13.58
CA TYR A 76 12.28 0.09 -12.47
C TYR A 76 11.73 1.22 -11.58
N ASN A 77 10.49 1.68 -11.77
CA ASN A 77 9.93 2.77 -10.99
C ASN A 77 9.38 2.28 -9.63
N ILE A 78 10.29 2.10 -8.66
CA ILE A 78 9.96 1.66 -7.30
C ILE A 78 9.02 2.63 -6.60
N TRP A 79 9.15 3.93 -6.85
CA TRP A 79 8.28 4.95 -6.25
C TRP A 79 6.82 4.81 -6.69
N GLU A 80 6.58 4.60 -7.97
CA GLU A 80 5.23 4.38 -8.47
C GLU A 80 4.65 3.07 -7.93
N ALA A 81 5.48 2.01 -7.83
CA ALA A 81 5.07 0.76 -7.19
C ALA A 81 4.62 1.00 -5.73
N ALA A 82 5.37 1.79 -4.95
CA ALA A 82 5.00 2.15 -3.59
C ALA A 82 3.67 2.91 -3.52
N TYR A 83 3.46 3.85 -4.45
CA TYR A 83 2.24 4.64 -4.48
C TYR A 83 1.01 3.81 -4.86
N ARG A 84 1.10 2.96 -5.89
CA ARG A 84 -0.03 2.11 -6.31
C ARG A 84 -0.48 1.15 -5.21
N LEU A 85 0.46 0.63 -4.41
CA LEU A 85 0.10 -0.17 -3.24
C LEU A 85 -0.73 0.63 -2.23
N VAL A 86 -0.23 1.78 -1.80
CA VAL A 86 -0.90 2.57 -0.75
C VAL A 86 -2.21 3.19 -1.25
N GLN A 87 -2.30 3.51 -2.53
CA GLN A 87 -3.52 4.00 -3.18
C GLN A 87 -4.67 2.99 -3.08
N THR A 88 -4.38 1.70 -3.12
CA THR A 88 -5.39 0.66 -3.29
C THR A 88 -5.56 -0.24 -2.08
N ALA A 89 -4.50 -0.53 -1.33
CA ALA A 89 -4.54 -1.48 -0.21
C ALA A 89 -5.63 -1.20 0.85
N PRO A 90 -5.95 0.06 1.23
CA PRO A 90 -7.00 0.33 2.21
C PRO A 90 -8.41 -0.12 1.80
N TYR A 91 -8.66 -0.36 0.51
CA TYR A 91 -9.95 -0.81 0.01
C TYR A 91 -10.11 -2.34 0.00
N TRP A 92 -9.02 -3.08 0.27
CA TRP A 92 -9.03 -4.53 0.29
C TRP A 92 -9.34 -5.06 1.70
N PRO A 93 -10.02 -6.21 1.80
CA PRO A 93 -10.31 -6.83 3.10
C PRO A 93 -9.03 -7.14 3.89
N THR A 94 -9.08 -6.98 5.21
CA THR A 94 -8.03 -7.45 6.13
C THR A 94 -7.68 -8.92 5.84
N GLY A 95 -6.40 -9.26 5.88
CA GLY A 95 -5.89 -10.59 5.54
C GLY A 95 -5.52 -10.78 4.07
N THR A 96 -5.76 -9.77 3.21
CA THR A 96 -5.31 -9.81 1.81
C THR A 96 -3.80 -9.85 1.73
N VAL A 97 -3.28 -10.69 0.84
CA VAL A 97 -1.85 -10.79 0.51
C VAL A 97 -1.59 -10.06 -0.81
N PHE A 98 -0.69 -9.10 -0.79
CA PHE A 98 -0.22 -8.37 -1.97
C PHE A 98 1.17 -8.89 -2.38
N VAL A 99 1.36 -9.14 -3.65
CA VAL A 99 2.66 -9.46 -4.27
C VAL A 99 3.03 -8.30 -5.18
N SER A 100 4.07 -7.56 -4.81
CA SER A 100 4.55 -6.41 -5.56
C SER A 100 5.96 -6.66 -6.09
N VAL A 101 6.11 -6.60 -7.40
CA VAL A 101 7.39 -6.88 -8.05
C VAL A 101 7.79 -5.74 -8.97
N CYS A 102 8.56 -4.82 -8.43
CA CYS A 102 9.36 -3.83 -9.14
C CYS A 102 10.78 -3.95 -8.55
N ASP A 103 11.65 -4.71 -9.22
CA ASP A 103 12.86 -5.25 -8.60
C ASP A 103 14.11 -5.09 -9.48
N PRO A 104 14.62 -3.85 -9.65
CA PRO A 104 15.87 -3.62 -10.39
C PRO A 104 17.09 -4.29 -9.75
N GLY A 105 16.98 -4.72 -8.47
CA GLY A 105 18.01 -5.43 -7.72
C GLY A 105 17.84 -6.94 -7.68
N VAL A 106 17.05 -7.53 -8.58
CA VAL A 106 16.84 -8.99 -8.60
C VAL A 106 18.19 -9.76 -8.66
N GLY A 107 18.32 -10.79 -7.81
CA GLY A 107 19.55 -11.58 -7.74
C GLY A 107 20.73 -10.93 -7.01
N THR A 108 20.55 -9.75 -6.39
CA THR A 108 21.55 -9.10 -5.52
C THR A 108 21.28 -9.41 -4.04
N GLU A 109 22.06 -8.81 -3.14
CA GLU A 109 21.92 -8.98 -1.68
C GLU A 109 20.71 -8.25 -1.05
N ARG A 110 19.88 -7.54 -1.86
CA ARG A 110 18.66 -6.93 -1.32
C ARG A 110 17.75 -8.00 -0.73
N LYS A 111 17.16 -7.73 0.42
CA LYS A 111 16.29 -8.68 1.10
C LYS A 111 14.97 -8.88 0.34
N SER A 112 14.47 -10.11 0.36
CA SER A 112 13.10 -10.46 0.01
C SER A 112 12.29 -10.51 1.31
N VAL A 113 11.18 -9.77 1.43
CA VAL A 113 10.47 -9.64 2.71
C VAL A 113 8.97 -9.85 2.58
N VAL A 114 8.35 -10.18 3.72
CA VAL A 114 6.91 -10.04 3.92
C VAL A 114 6.67 -9.09 5.08
N LEU A 115 6.05 -7.97 4.79
CA LEU A 115 5.55 -7.02 5.77
C LEU A 115 4.12 -7.38 6.17
N LEU A 116 3.85 -7.52 7.47
CA LEU A 116 2.51 -7.51 8.06
C LEU A 116 2.25 -6.12 8.64
N THR A 117 1.21 -5.46 8.14
CA THR A 117 0.80 -4.13 8.61
C THR A 117 -0.05 -4.19 9.88
N LYS A 118 -0.20 -3.05 10.57
CA LYS A 118 -1.14 -2.90 11.69
C LYS A 118 -2.60 -3.07 11.25
N SER A 119 -2.91 -2.75 10.00
CA SER A 119 -4.24 -2.98 9.38
C SER A 119 -4.50 -4.44 9.02
N GLY A 120 -3.49 -5.32 9.14
CA GLY A 120 -3.62 -6.76 8.92
C GLY A 120 -3.49 -7.20 7.47
N HIS A 121 -2.90 -6.39 6.60
CA HIS A 121 -2.54 -6.75 5.23
C HIS A 121 -1.11 -7.27 5.16
N TYR A 122 -0.84 -8.15 4.21
CA TYR A 122 0.48 -8.75 3.97
C TYR A 122 1.04 -8.25 2.64
N PHE A 123 2.33 -7.86 2.62
CA PHE A 123 3.01 -7.39 1.42
C PHE A 123 4.28 -8.21 1.19
N VAL A 124 4.32 -8.95 0.10
CA VAL A 124 5.42 -9.81 -0.34
C VAL A 124 6.17 -9.08 -1.46
N THR A 125 7.41 -8.66 -1.22
CA THR A 125 8.12 -7.74 -2.11
C THR A 125 9.62 -7.70 -1.83
N PRO A 126 10.47 -7.20 -2.74
CA PRO A 126 11.83 -6.81 -2.38
C PRO A 126 11.82 -5.63 -1.39
N ASP A 127 12.73 -5.63 -0.42
CA ASP A 127 12.94 -4.49 0.50
C ASP A 127 13.85 -3.46 -0.15
N ASN A 128 13.31 -2.69 -1.07
CA ASN A 128 14.03 -1.73 -1.91
C ASN A 128 13.41 -0.32 -1.92
N GLY A 129 12.45 -0.08 -1.03
CA GLY A 129 11.70 1.18 -0.98
C GLY A 129 10.23 1.05 -1.40
N THR A 130 9.82 -0.04 -2.02
CA THR A 130 8.41 -0.31 -2.40
C THR A 130 7.45 -0.21 -1.21
N LEU A 131 7.92 -0.48 -0.01
CA LEU A 131 7.10 -0.44 1.21
C LEU A 131 7.06 0.92 1.91
N THR A 132 7.73 1.95 1.40
CA THR A 132 7.83 3.29 2.04
C THR A 132 6.47 3.83 2.48
N LEU A 133 5.54 3.99 1.55
CA LEU A 133 4.24 4.61 1.81
C LEU A 133 3.30 3.67 2.59
N ILE A 134 3.39 2.37 2.38
CA ILE A 134 2.65 1.36 3.14
C ILE A 134 3.06 1.38 4.62
N ALA A 135 4.36 1.41 4.91
CA ALA A 135 4.88 1.46 6.27
C ALA A 135 4.43 2.73 7.01
N GLU A 136 4.39 3.86 6.31
CA GLU A 136 3.96 5.15 6.87
C GLU A 136 2.46 5.19 7.15
N GLN A 137 1.62 4.77 6.21
CA GLN A 137 0.17 4.93 6.31
C GLN A 137 -0.53 3.79 7.04
N LEU A 138 -0.14 2.54 6.80
CA LEU A 138 -0.77 1.36 7.40
C LEU A 138 0.00 0.84 8.63
N GLY A 139 1.20 1.38 8.87
CA GLY A 139 2.06 1.03 9.99
C GLY A 139 2.62 -0.40 9.91
N ILE A 140 3.77 -0.59 10.50
CA ILE A 140 4.43 -1.90 10.58
C ILE A 140 3.97 -2.61 11.86
N ARG A 141 3.46 -3.85 11.73
CA ARG A 141 3.25 -4.78 12.83
C ARG A 141 4.43 -5.71 12.98
N GLU A 142 4.89 -6.32 11.87
CA GLU A 142 6.04 -7.21 11.84
C GLU A 142 6.60 -7.32 10.42
N VAL A 143 7.92 -7.52 10.30
CA VAL A 143 8.62 -7.79 9.04
C VAL A 143 9.36 -9.12 9.16
N ARG A 144 9.26 -9.96 8.12
CA ARG A 144 10.04 -11.19 8.02
C ARG A 144 10.80 -11.26 6.71
N GLU A 145 12.04 -11.68 6.78
CA GLU A 145 12.84 -12.05 5.61
C GLU A 145 12.37 -13.39 5.07
N ILE A 146 12.20 -13.49 3.76
CA ILE A 146 11.82 -14.74 3.12
C ILE A 146 13.02 -15.69 3.13
N ASP A 147 12.86 -16.85 3.75
CA ASP A 147 13.82 -17.96 3.63
C ASP A 147 13.66 -18.55 2.21
N GLU A 148 14.49 -18.09 1.29
CA GLU A 148 14.41 -18.48 -0.12
C GLU A 148 14.76 -19.96 -0.36
N VAL A 149 15.39 -20.65 0.58
CA VAL A 149 15.61 -22.11 0.48
C VAL A 149 14.27 -22.86 0.62
N ARG A 150 13.42 -22.41 1.54
CA ARG A 150 12.12 -23.05 1.84
C ARG A 150 10.97 -22.50 1.01
N ASN A 151 11.07 -21.22 0.65
CA ASN A 151 9.98 -20.47 0.02
C ASN A 151 10.29 -20.07 -1.43
N ARG A 152 11.16 -20.81 -2.09
CA ARG A 152 11.40 -20.78 -3.53
C ARG A 152 10.69 -21.95 -4.21
N ARG A 153 10.13 -21.72 -5.40
CA ARG A 153 9.53 -22.76 -6.24
C ARG A 153 10.56 -23.88 -6.52
N ARG A 154 10.14 -25.12 -6.42
CA ARG A 154 11.03 -26.27 -6.70
C ARG A 154 11.61 -26.19 -8.10
N ASN A 155 12.85 -26.64 -8.27
CA ASN A 155 13.59 -26.69 -9.54
C ASN A 155 13.75 -25.30 -10.21
N SER A 156 13.86 -24.21 -9.43
CA SER A 156 14.12 -22.85 -9.94
C SER A 156 15.43 -22.23 -9.44
N ASN A 157 16.28 -23.02 -8.81
CA ASN A 157 17.54 -22.59 -8.20
C ASN A 157 18.71 -22.43 -9.19
N GLU A 158 18.50 -22.72 -10.47
CA GLU A 158 19.48 -22.49 -11.54
C GLU A 158 19.34 -21.09 -12.17
N SER A 159 18.30 -20.34 -11.84
CA SER A 159 18.07 -18.98 -12.34
C SER A 159 17.65 -18.05 -11.21
N TYR A 160 18.26 -16.86 -11.18
CA TYR A 160 17.99 -15.81 -10.19
C TYR A 160 17.42 -14.54 -10.80
N THR A 161 16.93 -14.60 -12.04
CA THR A 161 16.42 -13.44 -12.77
C THR A 161 14.90 -13.26 -12.69
N PHE A 162 14.18 -14.23 -12.09
CA PHE A 162 12.72 -14.17 -12.01
C PHE A 162 12.19 -14.46 -10.60
N HIS A 163 12.67 -13.72 -9.58
CA HIS A 163 12.18 -13.82 -8.22
C HIS A 163 10.68 -13.49 -8.12
N GLY A 164 10.13 -12.68 -9.01
CA GLY A 164 8.69 -12.42 -9.12
C GLY A 164 7.85 -13.68 -9.15
N ARG A 165 8.24 -14.63 -10.00
CA ARG A 165 7.57 -15.92 -10.14
C ARG A 165 8.00 -16.92 -9.04
N ASP A 166 9.33 -17.06 -8.83
CA ASP A 166 9.89 -18.20 -8.11
C ASP A 166 9.96 -17.98 -6.59
N VAL A 167 9.96 -16.73 -6.13
CA VAL A 167 10.00 -16.36 -4.72
C VAL A 167 8.70 -15.65 -4.31
N TYR A 168 8.38 -14.50 -4.92
CA TYR A 168 7.30 -13.64 -4.42
C TYR A 168 5.91 -14.23 -4.68
N ALA A 169 5.60 -14.64 -5.92
CA ALA A 169 4.32 -15.26 -6.24
C ALA A 169 4.13 -16.58 -5.48
N PHE A 170 5.18 -17.40 -5.42
CA PHE A 170 5.15 -18.67 -4.70
C PHE A 170 4.94 -18.50 -3.19
N THR A 171 5.68 -17.59 -2.55
CA THR A 171 5.53 -17.29 -1.11
C THR A 171 4.17 -16.68 -0.81
N GLY A 172 3.75 -15.69 -1.61
CA GLY A 172 2.46 -15.01 -1.46
C GLY A 172 1.28 -15.96 -1.60
N ALA A 173 1.34 -16.87 -2.58
CA ALA A 173 0.31 -17.89 -2.78
C ALA A 173 0.20 -18.86 -1.61
N ARG A 174 1.35 -19.34 -1.10
CA ARG A 174 1.38 -20.24 0.07
C ARG A 174 0.86 -19.55 1.33
N LEU A 175 1.17 -18.27 1.51
CA LEU A 175 0.65 -17.49 2.64
C LEU A 175 -0.85 -17.27 2.50
N ALA A 176 -1.34 -16.79 1.34
CA ALA A 176 -2.75 -16.52 1.10
C ALA A 176 -3.62 -17.79 1.22
N SER A 177 -3.13 -18.93 0.72
CA SER A 177 -3.81 -20.23 0.81
C SER A 177 -3.67 -20.92 2.18
N LYS A 178 -2.95 -20.33 3.13
CA LYS A 178 -2.65 -20.91 4.46
C LYS A 178 -1.83 -22.21 4.39
N THR A 179 -1.16 -22.48 3.28
CA THR A 179 -0.23 -23.60 3.14
C THR A 179 0.99 -23.43 4.04
N ILE A 180 1.34 -22.17 4.36
CA ILE A 180 2.31 -21.80 5.39
C ILE A 180 1.72 -20.75 6.32
N THR A 181 2.22 -20.72 7.57
CA THR A 181 1.96 -19.61 8.49
C THR A 181 2.91 -18.44 8.22
N TYR A 182 2.61 -17.27 8.80
CA TYR A 182 3.48 -16.10 8.68
C TYR A 182 4.88 -16.36 9.26
N GLU A 183 4.97 -17.12 10.36
CA GLU A 183 6.24 -17.50 11.03
C GLU A 183 7.12 -18.39 10.15
N GLN A 184 6.50 -19.20 9.29
CA GLN A 184 7.22 -20.12 8.38
C GLN A 184 7.81 -19.43 7.16
N ILE A 185 7.55 -18.13 6.95
CA ILE A 185 8.19 -17.34 5.90
C ILE A 185 9.69 -17.27 6.10
N GLY A 186 10.15 -17.03 7.34
CA GLY A 186 11.56 -16.97 7.69
C GLY A 186 11.81 -16.16 8.96
N GLN A 187 13.02 -15.65 9.12
CA GLN A 187 13.41 -14.95 10.33
C GLN A 187 12.67 -13.60 10.46
N LYS A 188 12.33 -13.25 11.70
CA LYS A 188 11.82 -11.94 12.04
C LYS A 188 12.94 -10.91 11.93
N LEU A 189 12.63 -9.78 11.27
CA LEU A 189 13.51 -8.62 11.19
C LEU A 189 13.08 -7.52 12.18
N PRO A 190 13.91 -6.50 12.40
CA PRO A 190 13.47 -5.25 13.02
C PRO A 190 12.24 -4.69 12.29
N ASN A 191 11.36 -4.01 13.03
CA ASN A 191 10.14 -3.41 12.45
C ASN A 191 10.46 -2.14 11.65
N GLN A 192 11.26 -2.29 10.61
CA GLN A 192 11.67 -1.25 9.68
C GLN A 192 11.83 -1.82 8.28
N VAL A 193 11.71 -0.98 7.27
CA VAL A 193 11.90 -1.30 5.85
C VAL A 193 12.77 -0.23 5.20
N VAL A 194 13.37 -0.53 4.06
CA VAL A 194 14.05 0.47 3.25
C VAL A 194 13.04 1.53 2.82
N SER A 195 13.40 2.81 2.98
CA SER A 195 12.53 3.95 2.68
C SER A 195 13.16 4.85 1.62
N ILE A 196 12.33 5.32 0.69
CA ILE A 196 12.69 6.33 -0.30
C ILE A 196 12.45 7.71 0.33
N PRO A 197 13.48 8.59 0.38
CA PRO A 197 13.28 9.95 0.87
C PRO A 197 12.43 10.77 -0.13
N TYR A 198 11.51 11.58 0.40
CA TYR A 198 10.71 12.51 -0.38
C TYR A 198 10.28 13.70 0.45
N GLN A 199 9.81 14.78 -0.20
CA GLN A 199 9.30 15.97 0.47
C GLN A 199 8.00 15.64 1.21
N LYS A 200 8.00 15.70 2.53
CA LYS A 200 6.77 15.54 3.32
C LYS A 200 5.88 16.77 3.19
N PRO A 201 4.55 16.58 3.11
CA PRO A 201 3.64 17.70 3.06
C PRO A 201 3.72 18.52 4.36
N SER A 202 3.76 19.85 4.23
CA SER A 202 3.88 20.76 5.37
C SER A 202 3.33 22.15 5.06
N PHE A 203 2.97 22.89 6.13
CA PHE A 203 2.59 24.30 6.06
C PHE A 203 3.60 25.15 6.81
N ALA A 204 4.12 26.14 6.16
CA ALA A 204 5.04 27.13 6.76
C ALA A 204 4.92 28.47 6.05
N GLN A 205 4.99 29.57 6.77
CA GLN A 205 5.04 30.94 6.25
C GLN A 205 3.93 31.26 5.21
N GLY A 206 2.70 30.80 5.47
CA GLY A 206 1.55 31.01 4.59
C GLY A 206 1.59 30.20 3.29
N ARG A 207 2.42 29.18 3.22
CA ARG A 207 2.55 28.28 2.07
C ARG A 207 2.35 26.82 2.48
N VAL A 208 1.71 26.05 1.64
CA VAL A 208 1.65 24.59 1.72
C VAL A 208 2.59 24.02 0.67
N GLN A 209 3.42 23.08 1.08
CA GLN A 209 4.25 22.31 0.15
C GLN A 209 3.97 20.82 0.30
N GLY A 210 4.19 20.06 -0.76
CA GLY A 210 4.04 18.62 -0.77
C GLY A 210 4.71 18.01 -2.00
N THR A 211 4.64 16.69 -2.10
CA THR A 211 5.15 15.93 -3.24
C THR A 211 4.06 15.75 -4.30
N ILE A 212 4.48 15.57 -5.54
CA ILE A 212 3.64 15.06 -6.65
C ILE A 212 3.97 13.56 -6.79
N PRO A 213 3.35 12.69 -5.99
CA PRO A 213 3.73 11.29 -5.97
C PRO A 213 3.34 10.55 -7.25
N ILE A 214 2.27 10.98 -7.91
CA ILE A 214 1.69 10.25 -9.04
C ILE A 214 0.93 11.18 -9.99
N LEU A 215 0.78 10.75 -11.23
CA LEU A 215 -0.17 11.32 -12.17
C LEU A 215 -1.42 10.42 -12.28
N ASP A 216 -2.56 11.04 -12.53
CA ASP A 216 -3.71 10.36 -13.13
C ASP A 216 -3.38 10.14 -14.62
N ILE A 217 -2.83 8.98 -14.94
CA ILE A 217 -2.20 8.70 -16.23
C ILE A 217 -3.18 8.91 -17.39
N GLN A 218 -4.42 8.49 -17.22
CA GLN A 218 -5.43 8.55 -18.28
C GLN A 218 -5.77 9.98 -18.71
N TYR A 219 -5.80 10.90 -17.74
CA TYR A 219 -6.24 12.29 -17.99
C TYR A 219 -5.10 13.31 -17.86
N GLY A 220 -3.94 12.89 -17.36
CA GLY A 220 -2.79 13.78 -17.15
C GLY A 220 -2.99 14.79 -16.03
N ASN A 221 -3.87 14.51 -15.08
CA ASN A 221 -3.99 15.31 -13.87
C ASN A 221 -2.81 15.05 -12.93
N VAL A 222 -2.39 16.09 -12.22
CA VAL A 222 -1.28 16.04 -11.26
C VAL A 222 -1.84 15.84 -9.86
N TRP A 223 -1.61 14.69 -9.25
CA TRP A 223 -2.04 14.41 -7.90
C TRP A 223 -0.92 14.71 -6.91
N THR A 224 -1.28 15.30 -5.76
CA THR A 224 -0.34 15.61 -4.68
C THR A 224 -0.62 14.79 -3.43
N ASP A 225 0.27 14.85 -2.45
CA ASP A 225 0.08 14.30 -1.11
C ASP A 225 -0.46 15.35 -0.11
N ILE A 226 -0.88 16.52 -0.60
CA ILE A 226 -1.47 17.59 0.23
C ILE A 226 -2.93 17.26 0.51
N ASP A 227 -3.21 16.81 1.73
CA ASP A 227 -4.57 16.51 2.16
C ASP A 227 -5.40 17.80 2.39
N LYS A 228 -6.71 17.63 2.50
CA LYS A 228 -7.64 18.74 2.70
C LYS A 228 -7.39 19.51 4.01
N LYS A 229 -6.93 18.83 5.07
CA LYS A 229 -6.65 19.47 6.36
C LYS A 229 -5.46 20.43 6.27
N LEU A 230 -4.42 20.01 5.56
CA LEU A 230 -3.24 20.84 5.33
C LEU A 230 -3.55 22.00 4.39
N PHE A 231 -4.25 21.74 3.27
CA PHE A 231 -4.68 22.78 2.33
C PHE A 231 -5.53 23.88 3.00
N ASN A 232 -6.43 23.51 3.90
CA ASN A 232 -7.30 24.45 4.60
C ASN A 232 -6.54 25.50 5.42
N GLN A 233 -5.27 25.29 5.75
CA GLN A 233 -4.43 26.29 6.44
C GLN A 233 -4.09 27.49 5.56
N LEU A 234 -4.30 27.40 4.24
CA LEU A 234 -4.17 28.55 3.33
C LEU A 234 -5.37 29.49 3.38
N GLU A 235 -6.48 29.08 4.02
CA GLU A 235 -7.73 29.84 4.08
C GLU A 235 -8.26 30.27 2.70
N ILE A 236 -8.00 29.46 1.67
CA ILE A 236 -8.47 29.63 0.30
C ILE A 236 -9.89 29.06 0.20
N LYS A 237 -10.80 29.82 -0.40
CA LYS A 237 -12.19 29.45 -0.60
C LYS A 237 -12.44 28.95 -2.02
N MET A 238 -13.51 28.19 -2.18
CA MET A 238 -14.00 27.78 -3.49
C MET A 238 -14.22 29.01 -4.40
N GLY A 239 -13.66 28.94 -5.60
CA GLY A 239 -13.67 30.02 -6.58
C GLY A 239 -12.45 30.95 -6.51
N ASP A 240 -11.68 30.93 -5.44
CA ASP A 240 -10.46 31.74 -5.30
C ASP A 240 -9.35 31.26 -6.26
N ALA A 241 -8.40 32.16 -6.51
CA ALA A 241 -7.17 31.86 -7.22
C ALA A 241 -6.12 31.26 -6.26
N ILE A 242 -5.38 30.28 -6.73
CA ILE A 242 -4.26 29.64 -6.01
C ILE A 242 -2.99 29.90 -6.81
N GLN A 243 -1.96 30.43 -6.17
CA GLN A 243 -0.61 30.48 -6.74
C GLN A 243 0.04 29.11 -6.61
N VAL A 244 0.58 28.60 -7.70
CA VAL A 244 1.16 27.26 -7.79
C VAL A 244 2.55 27.34 -8.36
N GLN A 245 3.52 26.70 -7.69
CA GLN A 245 4.85 26.46 -8.21
C GLN A 245 5.12 24.94 -8.16
N VAL A 246 5.68 24.39 -9.26
CA VAL A 246 6.07 22.98 -9.34
C VAL A 246 7.55 22.89 -9.65
N PHE A 247 8.22 21.98 -8.97
CA PHE A 247 9.65 21.75 -9.07
C PHE A 247 9.96 20.27 -9.31
N ASN A 248 11.10 20.01 -9.99
CA ASN A 248 11.76 18.71 -9.98
C ASN A 248 13.18 18.91 -9.39
N GLY A 249 13.40 18.39 -8.19
CA GLY A 249 14.57 18.76 -7.41
C GLY A 249 14.61 20.28 -7.19
N ASN A 250 15.65 20.95 -7.67
CA ASN A 250 15.79 22.41 -7.55
C ASN A 250 15.27 23.17 -8.79
N ASP A 251 14.89 22.47 -9.85
CA ASP A 251 14.46 23.10 -11.10
C ASP A 251 12.98 23.45 -11.05
N LYS A 252 12.64 24.73 -11.20
CA LYS A 252 11.25 25.17 -11.30
C LYS A 252 10.72 24.87 -12.70
N ILE A 253 9.72 24.00 -12.78
CA ILE A 253 9.11 23.51 -14.02
C ILE A 253 7.85 24.31 -14.39
N TYR A 254 7.06 24.70 -13.38
CA TYR A 254 5.82 25.44 -13.61
C TYR A 254 5.63 26.50 -12.53
N GLU A 255 5.10 27.65 -12.94
CA GLU A 255 4.59 28.69 -12.07
C GLU A 255 3.35 29.31 -12.71
N GLY A 256 2.27 29.42 -11.97
CA GLY A 256 1.03 29.94 -12.50
C GLY A 256 -0.06 30.04 -11.44
N THR A 257 -1.21 30.51 -11.90
CA THR A 257 -2.41 30.67 -11.06
C THR A 257 -3.48 29.72 -11.56
N VAL A 258 -4.10 28.95 -10.66
CA VAL A 258 -5.21 28.06 -10.97
C VAL A 258 -6.44 28.47 -10.17
N LYS A 259 -7.63 28.22 -10.70
CA LYS A 259 -8.88 28.44 -9.98
C LYS A 259 -9.22 27.24 -9.12
N TYR A 260 -9.55 27.43 -7.82
CA TYR A 260 -10.04 26.36 -6.96
C TYR A 260 -11.50 26.06 -7.28
N VAL A 261 -11.80 24.82 -7.69
CA VAL A 261 -13.13 24.39 -8.13
C VAL A 261 -13.52 23.05 -7.50
N ASN A 262 -14.84 22.77 -7.45
CA ASN A 262 -15.33 21.43 -7.10
C ASN A 262 -15.26 20.46 -8.28
N THR A 263 -15.57 20.97 -9.49
CA THR A 263 -15.63 20.17 -10.71
C THR A 263 -15.02 20.92 -11.89
N PHE A 264 -14.55 20.17 -12.88
CA PHE A 264 -13.99 20.72 -14.11
C PHE A 264 -15.01 21.57 -14.88
N GLY A 265 -16.31 21.25 -14.79
CA GLY A 265 -17.38 21.97 -15.48
C GLY A 265 -17.63 23.41 -15.00
N GLU A 266 -17.00 23.85 -13.90
CA GLU A 266 -17.10 25.23 -13.39
C GLU A 266 -16.22 26.24 -14.16
N VAL A 267 -15.40 25.73 -15.08
CA VAL A 267 -14.52 26.56 -15.93
C VAL A 267 -14.65 26.16 -17.41
N LYS A 268 -14.23 27.06 -18.30
CA LYS A 268 -14.22 26.77 -19.75
C LYS A 268 -13.16 25.70 -20.06
N GLU A 269 -13.33 25.02 -21.21
CA GLU A 269 -12.32 24.12 -21.78
C GLU A 269 -10.96 24.81 -21.89
N GLY A 270 -9.88 24.07 -21.58
CA GLY A 270 -8.49 24.55 -21.60
C GLY A 270 -8.04 25.34 -20.39
N VAL A 271 -8.94 25.63 -19.43
CA VAL A 271 -8.62 26.38 -18.19
C VAL A 271 -8.04 25.46 -17.14
N ASP A 272 -6.96 25.91 -16.50
CA ASP A 272 -6.27 25.23 -15.42
C ASP A 272 -7.06 25.33 -14.11
N VAL A 273 -7.16 24.24 -13.37
CA VAL A 273 -7.90 24.14 -12.13
C VAL A 273 -7.12 23.46 -11.02
N GLY A 274 -7.37 23.86 -9.78
CA GLY A 274 -7.04 23.12 -8.57
C GLY A 274 -8.33 22.52 -8.00
N TYR A 275 -8.28 21.24 -7.61
CA TYR A 275 -9.43 20.51 -7.09
C TYR A 275 -9.00 19.42 -6.09
N PHE A 276 -9.93 18.83 -5.39
CA PHE A 276 -9.65 17.63 -4.59
C PHE A 276 -10.03 16.36 -5.34
N ASN A 277 -9.07 15.45 -5.48
CA ASN A 277 -9.29 14.14 -6.10
C ASN A 277 -10.09 13.19 -5.18
N SER A 278 -10.37 11.98 -5.65
CA SER A 278 -11.15 10.96 -4.91
C SER A 278 -10.47 10.45 -3.62
N LEU A 279 -9.18 10.72 -3.43
CA LEU A 279 -8.44 10.45 -2.20
C LEU A 279 -8.42 11.65 -1.24
N LEU A 280 -9.15 12.72 -1.57
CA LEU A 280 -9.19 13.98 -0.82
C LEU A 280 -7.84 14.69 -0.73
N ASN A 281 -6.99 14.50 -1.74
CA ASN A 281 -5.75 15.23 -1.91
C ASN A 281 -5.90 16.32 -2.98
N PHE A 282 -5.27 17.47 -2.74
CA PHE A 282 -5.22 18.55 -3.72
C PHE A 282 -4.58 18.08 -5.03
N SER A 283 -5.12 18.53 -6.14
CA SER A 283 -4.71 18.11 -7.47
C SER A 283 -4.81 19.24 -8.47
N LEU A 284 -4.01 19.19 -9.52
CA LEU A 284 -4.07 20.10 -10.65
C LEU A 284 -4.63 19.38 -11.87
N GLY A 285 -5.41 20.08 -12.65
CA GLY A 285 -5.92 19.60 -13.93
C GLY A 285 -6.20 20.71 -14.91
N VAL A 286 -6.54 20.34 -16.14
CA VAL A 286 -7.03 21.23 -17.18
C VAL A 286 -8.36 20.71 -17.66
N ASN A 287 -9.38 21.56 -17.76
CA ASN A 287 -10.66 21.12 -18.26
C ASN A 287 -10.52 20.63 -19.72
N MET A 288 -10.89 19.36 -19.98
CA MET A 288 -10.80 18.65 -21.27
C MET A 288 -9.40 18.58 -21.88
N ASN A 289 -8.34 18.66 -21.03
CA ASN A 289 -6.94 18.54 -21.48
C ASN A 289 -6.03 17.97 -20.39
N SER A 290 -4.77 17.68 -20.72
CA SER A 290 -3.76 17.13 -19.80
C SER A 290 -2.86 18.25 -19.24
N PHE A 291 -2.86 18.43 -17.93
CA PHE A 291 -1.96 19.36 -17.23
C PHE A 291 -0.51 18.91 -17.38
N SER A 292 -0.25 17.62 -17.18
CA SER A 292 1.07 17.00 -17.30
C SER A 292 1.68 17.24 -18.69
N ALA A 293 0.93 16.95 -19.75
CA ALA A 293 1.41 17.13 -21.12
C ALA A 293 1.63 18.61 -21.47
N LYS A 294 0.68 19.49 -21.07
CA LYS A 294 0.71 20.93 -21.34
C LYS A 294 1.95 21.60 -20.73
N TYR A 295 2.30 21.24 -19.51
CA TYR A 295 3.33 21.92 -18.73
C TYR A 295 4.58 21.08 -18.46
N LYS A 296 4.68 19.88 -19.02
CA LYS A 296 5.79 18.94 -18.80
C LYS A 296 6.01 18.60 -17.31
N VAL A 297 4.93 18.56 -16.55
CA VAL A 297 4.94 18.16 -15.16
C VAL A 297 4.79 16.65 -15.07
N PHE A 298 5.70 16.01 -14.35
CA PHE A 298 5.66 14.56 -14.09
C PHE A 298 5.49 14.28 -12.60
N SER A 299 5.78 13.07 -12.16
CA SER A 299 5.64 12.62 -10.77
C SER A 299 6.87 11.86 -10.31
N GLY A 300 7.01 11.71 -9.01
CA GLY A 300 8.10 10.96 -8.38
C GLY A 300 8.53 11.58 -7.05
N SER A 301 9.48 10.95 -6.37
CA SER A 301 9.97 11.41 -5.07
C SER A 301 10.70 12.76 -5.10
N THR A 302 11.20 13.18 -6.26
CA THR A 302 11.87 14.47 -6.47
C THR A 302 10.93 15.59 -6.91
N TRP A 303 9.69 15.26 -7.30
CA TRP A 303 8.70 16.22 -7.75
C TRP A 303 7.93 16.80 -6.57
N HIS A 304 7.94 18.12 -6.45
CA HIS A 304 7.20 18.78 -5.36
C HIS A 304 6.46 20.02 -5.84
N ILE A 305 5.50 20.44 -5.05
CA ILE A 305 4.60 21.56 -5.33
C ILE A 305 4.56 22.49 -4.12
N ILE A 306 4.45 23.79 -4.41
CA ILE A 306 4.20 24.83 -3.41
C ILE A 306 2.92 25.56 -3.80
N LEU A 307 2.03 25.70 -2.82
CA LEU A 307 0.77 26.42 -2.95
C LEU A 307 0.77 27.63 -2.03
N SER A 308 0.25 28.76 -2.51
CA SER A 308 -0.02 29.96 -1.70
C SER A 308 -1.28 30.69 -2.17
N LYS A 309 -1.74 31.64 -1.36
CA LYS A 309 -2.85 32.52 -1.68
C LYS A 309 -2.45 33.58 -2.67
#